data_7f24132ded9446bece548231b7f430ad
#
_entry.id   7f24132ded9446bece548231b7f430ad
#
_cell.length_a   1.000
_cell.length_b   1.000
_cell.length_c   1.000
_cell.angle_alpha   90.00
_cell.angle_beta   90.00
_cell.angle_gamma   90.00
#
_symmetry.space_group_name_H-M   'P 1'
#
loop_
_entity.id
_entity.type
_entity.pdbx_description
1 polymer ?
#
loop_
_entity_poly.entity_id
_entity_poly.type
_entity_poly.pdbx_seq_one_letter_code
_entity_poly.pdbx_strand_id
1 'polypeptide(L)'
;MKKSTINFDTIDMKNNKYKEVKLNPLLIKQLKMDLNIKWTYNSTGIEGNSFTLNQTRVLLADSITIGGKKIADHLEIIGHSKAIEYLEDIINNEIELTEREIKNLHSLVTKDIEGVNSGAYRNIDVYINGSKHTPPSNVIVFEKMQQLMLWYNNEGKNYHPIEKAAILHGKFVTIHPFIDGNGRTARLLLNFELMKNNYPPIIIEVEERDKYFDALEAGNVSDDWDLFTEFIKQKCEERIDFMNEFKISELKSRKWNDFKERLQDPDEEIEEIVEDMKDDFTEHEIELLLSETGRDNDTKTKVR
;
A
#
# COMPACT_ATOMS: atom_id res chain seq x y z
N MET A 1 5.83 -10.50 -25.93
CA MET A 1 6.28 -10.96 -24.58
C MET A 1 5.73 -12.35 -24.30
N LYS A 2 6.50 -13.18 -23.59
CA LYS A 2 6.07 -14.51 -23.12
C LYS A 2 4.92 -14.30 -22.10
N LYS A 3 3.83 -15.04 -22.24
CA LYS A 3 2.72 -14.97 -21.28
C LYS A 3 3.23 -15.55 -19.96
N SER A 4 3.10 -14.81 -18.87
CA SER A 4 3.50 -15.29 -17.55
C SER A 4 2.74 -16.56 -17.17
N THR A 5 3.39 -17.42 -16.41
CA THR A 5 2.78 -18.66 -15.86
C THR A 5 2.33 -18.48 -14.42
N ILE A 6 2.39 -17.25 -13.89
CA ILE A 6 2.02 -16.93 -12.50
C ILE A 6 0.52 -17.11 -12.33
N ASN A 7 0.14 -17.88 -11.30
CA ASN A 7 -1.27 -18.06 -10.92
C ASN A 7 -1.68 -17.01 -9.88
N PHE A 8 -2.80 -16.34 -10.12
CA PHE A 8 -3.37 -15.30 -9.25
C PHE A 8 -4.69 -15.71 -8.59
N ASP A 9 -5.27 -16.89 -8.90
CA ASP A 9 -6.59 -17.30 -8.42
C ASP A 9 -6.74 -17.21 -6.89
N THR A 10 -5.72 -17.66 -6.15
CA THR A 10 -5.74 -17.66 -4.69
C THR A 10 -5.77 -16.24 -4.12
N ILE A 11 -4.96 -15.33 -4.68
CA ILE A 11 -4.91 -13.94 -4.20
C ILE A 11 -6.20 -13.19 -4.56
N ASP A 12 -6.81 -13.49 -5.70
CA ASP A 12 -8.10 -12.93 -6.11
C ASP A 12 -9.23 -13.34 -5.16
N MET A 13 -9.27 -14.63 -4.78
CA MET A 13 -10.22 -15.12 -3.78
C MET A 13 -10.06 -14.42 -2.44
N LYS A 14 -8.83 -14.27 -1.95
CA LYS A 14 -8.54 -13.55 -0.70
C LYS A 14 -8.93 -12.08 -0.79
N ASN A 15 -8.63 -11.40 -1.92
CA ASN A 15 -8.96 -10.00 -2.15
C ASN A 15 -10.47 -9.76 -2.25
N ASN A 16 -11.23 -10.68 -2.84
CA ASN A 16 -12.68 -10.59 -2.88
C ASN A 16 -13.29 -10.70 -1.48
N LYS A 17 -12.83 -11.64 -0.66
CA LYS A 17 -13.24 -11.75 0.76
C LYS A 17 -12.93 -10.46 1.54
N TYR A 18 -11.79 -9.82 1.27
CA TYR A 18 -11.43 -8.53 1.87
C TYR A 18 -12.46 -7.43 1.60
N LYS A 19 -13.08 -7.39 0.41
CA LYS A 19 -14.04 -6.34 0.00
C LYS A 19 -15.40 -6.43 0.72
N GLU A 20 -15.79 -7.59 1.20
CA GLU A 20 -17.11 -7.83 1.80
C GLU A 20 -17.32 -7.11 3.14
N VAL A 21 -16.25 -6.86 3.89
CA VAL A 21 -16.33 -6.28 5.25
C VAL A 21 -16.15 -4.77 5.21
N LYS A 22 -17.17 -4.03 5.68
CA LYS A 22 -17.12 -2.57 5.84
C LYS A 22 -16.58 -2.19 7.21
N LEU A 23 -15.51 -1.41 7.24
CA LEU A 23 -14.93 -0.84 8.46
C LEU A 23 -15.63 0.48 8.84
N ASN A 24 -15.49 0.86 10.13
CA ASN A 24 -15.92 2.17 10.61
C ASN A 24 -15.15 3.30 9.91
N PRO A 25 -15.81 4.39 9.47
CA PRO A 25 -15.16 5.52 8.79
C PRO A 25 -14.00 6.15 9.57
N LEU A 26 -14.12 6.26 10.91
CA LEU A 26 -13.05 6.80 11.75
C LEU A 26 -11.82 5.89 11.73
N LEU A 27 -12.03 4.58 11.80
CA LEU A 27 -10.98 3.58 11.73
C LEU A 27 -10.30 3.57 10.35
N ILE A 28 -11.08 3.72 9.26
CA ILE A 28 -10.53 3.87 7.91
C ILE A 28 -9.59 5.07 7.85
N LYS A 29 -9.98 6.20 8.43
CA LYS A 29 -9.14 7.42 8.47
C LYS A 29 -7.82 7.18 9.21
N GLN A 30 -7.86 6.50 10.35
CA GLN A 30 -6.66 6.14 11.12
C GLN A 30 -5.74 5.18 10.34
N LEU A 31 -6.31 4.16 9.70
CA LEU A 31 -5.56 3.21 8.88
C LEU A 31 -4.91 3.88 7.66
N LYS A 32 -5.61 4.82 7.02
CA LYS A 32 -5.04 5.60 5.91
C LYS A 32 -3.87 6.45 6.36
N MET A 33 -3.98 7.11 7.50
CA MET A 33 -2.90 7.93 8.05
C MET A 33 -1.67 7.07 8.41
N ASP A 34 -1.87 5.94 9.08
CA ASP A 34 -0.79 5.01 9.42
C ASP A 34 -0.14 4.42 8.15
N LEU A 35 -0.94 4.08 7.15
CA LEU A 35 -0.45 3.62 5.85
C LEU A 35 0.39 4.69 5.15
N ASN A 36 -0.07 5.94 5.08
CA ASN A 36 0.66 7.04 4.46
C ASN A 36 2.03 7.24 5.14
N ILE A 37 2.07 7.22 6.48
CA ILE A 37 3.31 7.34 7.25
C ILE A 37 4.28 6.20 6.94
N LYS A 38 3.81 4.95 7.00
CA LYS A 38 4.64 3.77 6.74
C LYS A 38 5.12 3.70 5.29
N TRP A 39 4.23 3.98 4.34
CA TRP A 39 4.58 4.00 2.92
C TRP A 39 5.62 5.09 2.62
N THR A 40 5.41 6.30 3.14
CA THR A 40 6.36 7.41 2.99
C THR A 40 7.71 7.06 3.58
N TYR A 41 7.75 6.59 4.84
CA TYR A 41 8.98 6.16 5.50
C TYR A 41 9.77 5.16 4.67
N ASN A 42 9.12 4.07 4.26
CA ASN A 42 9.79 2.99 3.53
C ASN A 42 10.24 3.46 2.14
N SER A 43 9.34 4.12 1.39
CA SER A 43 9.65 4.54 0.02
C SER A 43 10.78 5.57 -0.06
N THR A 44 10.88 6.49 0.91
CA THR A 44 11.99 7.45 0.97
C THR A 44 13.25 6.81 1.58
N GLY A 45 13.08 5.91 2.55
CA GLY A 45 14.18 5.17 3.19
C GLY A 45 14.94 4.26 2.22
N ILE A 46 14.27 3.61 1.26
CA ILE A 46 14.90 2.84 0.18
C ILE A 46 15.90 3.71 -0.62
N GLU A 47 15.60 5.00 -0.79
CA GLU A 47 16.48 5.96 -1.49
C GLU A 47 17.53 6.58 -0.58
N GLY A 48 17.55 6.26 0.72
CA GLY A 48 18.55 6.70 1.67
C GLY A 48 18.16 7.90 2.55
N ASN A 49 16.87 8.24 2.62
CA ASN A 49 16.39 9.24 3.59
C ASN A 49 16.69 8.80 5.01
N SER A 50 17.13 9.73 5.84
CA SER A 50 17.68 9.43 7.16
C SER A 50 16.65 9.38 8.30
N PHE A 51 15.37 9.63 8.01
CA PHE A 51 14.30 9.59 9.02
C PHE A 51 14.04 8.18 9.52
N THR A 52 13.67 8.06 10.79
CA THR A 52 13.06 6.85 11.35
C THR A 52 11.55 6.87 11.16
N LEU A 53 10.88 5.72 11.28
CA LEU A 53 9.42 5.65 11.21
C LEU A 53 8.75 6.59 12.23
N ASN A 54 9.26 6.65 13.46
CA ASN A 54 8.71 7.54 14.48
C ASN A 54 8.91 9.02 14.15
N GLN A 55 10.09 9.39 13.62
CA GLN A 55 10.34 10.76 13.15
C GLN A 55 9.45 11.16 11.98
N THR A 56 9.20 10.23 11.04
CA THR A 56 8.26 10.43 9.94
C THR A 56 6.84 10.66 10.48
N ARG A 57 6.42 9.90 11.49
CA ARG A 57 5.13 10.08 12.17
C ARG A 57 5.02 11.47 12.79
N VAL A 58 6.01 11.90 13.59
CA VAL A 58 6.01 13.22 14.23
C VAL A 58 5.95 14.34 13.19
N LEU A 59 6.69 14.22 12.08
CA LEU A 59 6.66 15.23 11.03
C LEU A 59 5.29 15.30 10.33
N LEU A 60 4.70 14.16 9.97
CA LEU A 60 3.47 14.12 9.16
C LEU A 60 2.19 14.28 10.02
N ALA A 61 2.16 13.69 11.21
CA ALA A 61 0.97 13.74 12.07
C ALA A 61 0.92 15.00 12.94
N ASP A 62 2.07 15.39 13.53
CA ASP A 62 2.13 16.48 14.48
C ASP A 62 2.63 17.79 13.85
N SER A 63 3.08 17.75 12.58
CA SER A 63 3.66 18.90 11.84
C SER A 63 4.88 19.51 12.54
N ILE A 64 5.67 18.67 13.23
CA ILE A 64 6.87 19.09 13.98
C ILE A 64 8.12 18.67 13.20
N THR A 65 9.03 19.61 12.96
CA THR A 65 10.32 19.34 12.32
C THR A 65 11.28 18.62 13.27
N ILE A 66 12.15 17.79 12.70
CA ILE A 66 13.10 16.98 13.47
C ILE A 66 14.47 17.64 13.47
N GLY A 67 14.94 18.02 14.65
CA GLY A 67 16.27 18.62 14.81
C GLY A 67 17.39 17.68 14.37
N GLY A 68 18.43 18.23 13.75
CA GLY A 68 19.59 17.48 13.27
C GLY A 68 19.40 16.73 11.94
N LYS A 69 18.24 16.82 11.31
CA LYS A 69 17.97 16.27 9.98
C LYS A 69 18.14 17.33 8.89
N LYS A 70 18.52 16.90 7.68
CA LYS A 70 18.63 17.81 6.54
C LYS A 70 17.25 18.32 6.13
N ILE A 71 17.19 19.55 5.62
CA ILE A 71 15.97 20.12 5.05
C ILE A 71 15.47 19.27 3.88
N ALA A 72 16.38 18.79 3.03
CA ALA A 72 16.03 17.91 1.91
C ALA A 72 15.28 16.65 2.38
N ASP A 73 15.73 16.00 3.46
CA ASP A 73 15.08 14.81 4.01
C ASP A 73 13.63 15.12 4.47
N HIS A 74 13.38 16.29 5.07
CA HIS A 74 12.03 16.74 5.44
C HIS A 74 11.15 16.95 4.19
N LEU A 75 11.70 17.62 3.18
CA LEU A 75 10.97 17.92 1.93
C LEU A 75 10.59 16.64 1.18
N GLU A 76 11.48 15.65 1.15
CA GLU A 76 11.19 14.33 0.57
C GLU A 76 10.03 13.62 1.28
N ILE A 77 10.02 13.62 2.62
CA ILE A 77 8.92 13.03 3.41
C ILE A 77 7.60 13.74 3.12
N ILE A 78 7.60 15.08 3.19
CA ILE A 78 6.40 15.89 2.96
C ILE A 78 5.90 15.72 1.51
N GLY A 79 6.80 15.78 0.55
CA GLY A 79 6.48 15.65 -0.87
C GLY A 79 5.92 14.28 -1.21
N HIS A 80 6.50 13.20 -0.68
CA HIS A 80 6.02 11.85 -0.89
C HIS A 80 4.63 11.62 -0.27
N SER A 81 4.40 12.10 0.96
CA SER A 81 3.09 12.04 1.60
C SER A 81 2.00 12.74 0.76
N LYS A 82 2.30 13.94 0.24
CA LYS A 82 1.39 14.67 -0.66
C LYS A 82 1.17 13.95 -1.99
N ALA A 83 2.17 13.24 -2.49
CA ALA A 83 2.03 12.44 -3.70
C ALA A 83 1.09 11.23 -3.48
N ILE A 84 1.09 10.63 -2.28
CA ILE A 84 0.11 9.60 -1.91
C ILE A 84 -1.31 10.18 -1.85
N GLU A 85 -1.50 11.34 -1.23
CA GLU A 85 -2.81 12.02 -1.18
C GLU A 85 -3.32 12.32 -2.59
N TYR A 86 -2.46 12.86 -3.46
CA TYR A 86 -2.80 13.13 -4.86
C TYR A 86 -3.14 11.84 -5.63
N LEU A 87 -2.41 10.74 -5.38
CA LEU A 87 -2.69 9.44 -5.99
C LEU A 87 -4.07 8.91 -5.56
N GLU A 88 -4.45 9.04 -4.29
CA GLU A 88 -5.79 8.71 -3.82
C GLU A 88 -6.86 9.58 -4.50
N ASP A 89 -6.61 10.88 -4.68
CA ASP A 89 -7.54 11.80 -5.33
C ASP A 89 -7.78 11.43 -6.80
N ILE A 90 -6.74 11.11 -7.57
CA ILE A 90 -6.91 10.70 -8.97
C ILE A 90 -7.65 9.37 -9.10
N ILE A 91 -7.46 8.43 -8.16
CA ILE A 91 -8.19 7.16 -8.15
C ILE A 91 -9.66 7.38 -7.77
N ASN A 92 -9.94 8.14 -6.72
CA ASN A 92 -11.30 8.42 -6.25
C ASN A 92 -12.14 9.19 -7.30
N ASN A 93 -11.49 10.00 -8.15
CA ASN A 93 -12.13 10.74 -9.23
C ASN A 93 -12.07 10.00 -10.58
N GLU A 94 -11.64 8.73 -10.60
CA GLU A 94 -11.55 7.87 -11.79
C GLU A 94 -10.70 8.48 -12.92
N ILE A 95 -9.69 9.28 -12.56
CA ILE A 95 -8.81 9.94 -13.55
C ILE A 95 -7.87 8.89 -14.15
N GLU A 96 -7.82 8.84 -15.47
CA GLU A 96 -6.94 7.93 -16.19
C GLU A 96 -5.45 8.32 -16.04
N LEU A 97 -4.58 7.31 -15.92
CA LEU A 97 -3.14 7.54 -15.89
C LEU A 97 -2.65 8.07 -17.24
N THR A 98 -2.05 9.24 -17.23
CA THR A 98 -1.42 9.88 -18.37
C THR A 98 0.00 10.30 -18.05
N GLU A 99 0.80 10.66 -19.05
CA GLU A 99 2.12 11.26 -18.80
C GLU A 99 2.05 12.52 -17.93
N ARG A 100 0.95 13.25 -17.99
CA ARG A 100 0.70 14.42 -17.15
C ARG A 100 0.61 14.01 -15.68
N GLU A 101 -0.14 12.97 -15.39
CA GLU A 101 -0.31 12.50 -14.01
C GLU A 101 1.00 11.92 -13.45
N ILE A 102 1.78 11.22 -14.28
CA ILE A 102 3.13 10.78 -13.92
C ILE A 102 4.03 11.96 -13.54
N LYS A 103 4.01 13.03 -14.36
CA LYS A 103 4.78 14.25 -14.10
C LYS A 103 4.31 15.00 -12.86
N ASN A 104 3.00 15.01 -12.59
CA ASN A 104 2.43 15.60 -11.39
C ASN A 104 2.88 14.84 -10.13
N LEU A 105 2.81 13.50 -10.14
CA LEU A 105 3.32 12.66 -9.04
C LEU A 105 4.81 12.91 -8.80
N HIS A 106 5.61 12.89 -9.86
CA HIS A 106 7.04 13.19 -9.77
C HIS A 106 7.30 14.60 -9.23
N SER A 107 6.52 15.59 -9.67
CA SER A 107 6.66 16.98 -9.20
C SER A 107 6.43 17.10 -7.69
N LEU A 108 5.46 16.33 -7.14
CA LEU A 108 5.21 16.30 -5.70
C LEU A 108 6.34 15.62 -4.95
N VAL A 109 6.82 14.47 -5.45
CA VAL A 109 7.92 13.69 -4.84
C VAL A 109 9.23 14.46 -4.77
N THR A 110 9.49 15.33 -5.75
CA THR A 110 10.76 16.06 -5.87
C THR A 110 10.63 17.56 -5.63
N LYS A 111 9.47 17.99 -5.10
CA LYS A 111 9.20 19.41 -4.85
C LYS A 111 10.27 20.01 -3.92
N ASP A 112 10.79 21.14 -4.34
CA ASP A 112 11.78 21.93 -3.58
C ASP A 112 13.12 21.19 -3.33
N ILE A 113 13.39 20.08 -4.05
CA ILE A 113 14.71 19.42 -4.03
C ILE A 113 15.66 20.17 -4.96
N GLU A 114 16.77 20.62 -4.42
CA GLU A 114 17.76 21.40 -5.16
C GLU A 114 18.33 20.60 -6.35
N GLY A 115 18.45 21.24 -7.51
CA GLY A 115 19.00 20.63 -8.73
C GLY A 115 18.05 19.73 -9.50
N VAL A 116 16.82 19.49 -9.01
CA VAL A 116 15.81 18.69 -9.70
C VAL A 116 14.77 19.58 -10.38
N ASN A 117 14.61 19.39 -11.69
CA ASN A 117 13.50 20.00 -12.43
C ASN A 117 12.24 19.17 -12.26
N SER A 118 11.46 19.48 -11.22
CA SER A 118 10.30 18.69 -10.79
C SER A 118 9.24 18.60 -11.89
N GLY A 119 8.83 17.37 -12.23
CA GLY A 119 7.84 17.11 -13.29
C GLY A 119 8.36 17.17 -14.72
N ALA A 120 9.65 17.47 -14.95
CA ALA A 120 10.23 17.53 -16.28
C ALA A 120 11.18 16.35 -16.53
N TYR A 121 11.09 15.77 -17.73
CA TYR A 121 12.03 14.73 -18.15
C TYR A 121 13.46 15.26 -18.22
N ARG A 122 14.41 14.38 -17.94
CA ARG A 122 15.84 14.72 -17.99
C ARG A 122 16.28 15.12 -19.39
N ASN A 123 17.18 16.07 -19.44
CA ASN A 123 17.84 16.54 -20.65
C ASN A 123 19.32 16.15 -20.74
N ILE A 124 19.76 15.26 -19.83
CA ILE A 124 21.10 14.69 -19.78
C ILE A 124 21.00 13.17 -19.63
N ASP A 125 22.06 12.47 -20.01
CA ASP A 125 22.18 11.04 -19.74
C ASP A 125 22.47 10.80 -18.27
N VAL A 126 21.92 9.72 -17.72
CA VAL A 126 22.06 9.32 -16.31
C VAL A 126 22.50 7.87 -16.22
N TYR A 127 23.08 7.50 -15.07
CA TYR A 127 23.44 6.14 -14.72
C TYR A 127 22.75 5.76 -13.41
N ILE A 128 22.32 4.50 -13.31
CA ILE A 128 21.75 3.95 -12.09
C ILE A 128 22.90 3.32 -11.29
N ASN A 129 23.18 3.87 -10.12
CA ASN A 129 24.26 3.38 -9.28
C ASN A 129 23.98 1.93 -8.84
N GLY A 130 24.95 1.04 -9.05
CA GLY A 130 24.85 -0.38 -8.70
C GLY A 130 24.09 -1.26 -9.70
N SER A 131 23.47 -0.70 -10.76
CA SER A 131 22.80 -1.48 -11.81
C SER A 131 23.73 -1.74 -13.01
N LYS A 132 23.56 -2.88 -13.66
CA LYS A 132 24.17 -3.19 -14.98
C LYS A 132 23.38 -2.58 -16.12
N HIS A 133 22.13 -2.21 -15.88
CA HIS A 133 21.28 -1.57 -16.87
C HIS A 133 21.72 -0.12 -17.08
N THR A 134 21.80 0.29 -18.34
CA THR A 134 22.04 1.67 -18.75
C THR A 134 20.73 2.24 -19.29
N PRO A 135 20.14 3.28 -18.64
CA PRO A 135 18.94 3.94 -19.14
C PRO A 135 19.15 4.47 -20.57
N PRO A 136 18.09 4.57 -21.38
CA PRO A 136 18.18 5.09 -22.73
C PRO A 136 18.72 6.53 -22.74
N SER A 137 19.33 6.95 -23.86
CA SER A 137 19.78 8.34 -24.01
C SER A 137 18.62 9.33 -23.80
N ASN A 138 18.95 10.48 -23.19
CA ASN A 138 17.99 11.54 -22.91
C ASN A 138 17.20 11.98 -24.15
N VAL A 139 17.78 11.90 -25.34
CA VAL A 139 17.14 12.31 -26.61
C VAL A 139 15.87 11.49 -26.89
N ILE A 140 15.83 10.20 -26.49
CA ILE A 140 14.70 9.32 -26.78
C ILE A 140 13.79 9.08 -25.57
N VAL A 141 14.03 9.72 -24.43
CA VAL A 141 13.20 9.54 -23.21
C VAL A 141 11.72 9.83 -23.48
N PHE A 142 11.43 10.92 -24.20
CA PHE A 142 10.06 11.27 -24.55
C PHE A 142 9.37 10.17 -25.35
N GLU A 143 10.04 9.66 -26.39
CA GLU A 143 9.54 8.55 -27.21
C GLU A 143 9.30 7.29 -26.37
N LYS A 144 10.24 6.95 -25.48
CA LYS A 144 10.12 5.78 -24.59
C LYS A 144 8.94 5.91 -23.62
N MET A 145 8.67 7.10 -23.09
CA MET A 145 7.51 7.35 -22.25
C MET A 145 6.20 7.25 -23.05
N GLN A 146 6.15 7.74 -24.28
CA GLN A 146 4.99 7.52 -25.15
C GLN A 146 4.77 6.02 -25.43
N GLN A 147 5.83 5.26 -25.72
CA GLN A 147 5.75 3.80 -25.89
C GLN A 147 5.24 3.11 -24.64
N LEU A 148 5.68 3.52 -23.45
CA LEU A 148 5.17 3.02 -22.18
C LEU A 148 3.67 3.26 -22.02
N MET A 149 3.20 4.47 -22.32
CA MET A 149 1.77 4.80 -22.23
C MET A 149 0.93 4.07 -23.29
N LEU A 150 1.46 3.85 -24.48
CA LEU A 150 0.80 3.03 -25.50
C LEU A 150 0.67 1.59 -25.03
N TRP A 151 1.74 1.00 -24.47
CA TRP A 151 1.69 -0.33 -23.88
C TRP A 151 0.65 -0.39 -22.75
N TYR A 152 0.70 0.56 -21.82
CA TYR A 152 -0.18 0.62 -20.66
C TYR A 152 -1.67 0.63 -21.04
N ASN A 153 -2.02 1.39 -22.07
CA ASN A 153 -3.39 1.58 -22.53
C ASN A 153 -3.90 0.50 -23.50
N ASN A 154 -3.02 -0.32 -24.07
CA ASN A 154 -3.37 -1.35 -25.04
C ASN A 154 -3.00 -2.75 -24.53
N GLU A 155 -1.78 -3.20 -24.74
CA GLU A 155 -1.33 -4.54 -24.37
C GLU A 155 -1.44 -4.78 -22.86
N GLY A 156 -1.12 -3.78 -22.04
CA GLY A 156 -1.17 -3.83 -20.59
C GLY A 156 -2.53 -4.19 -20.02
N LYS A 157 -3.62 -3.97 -20.77
CA LYS A 157 -4.98 -4.36 -20.37
C LYS A 157 -5.22 -5.88 -20.33
N ASN A 158 -4.35 -6.64 -20.97
CA ASN A 158 -4.47 -8.11 -21.04
C ASN A 158 -3.75 -8.83 -19.89
N TYR A 159 -3.05 -8.08 -19.04
CA TYR A 159 -2.34 -8.64 -17.88
C TYR A 159 -3.22 -8.59 -16.64
N HIS A 160 -2.95 -9.52 -15.72
CA HIS A 160 -3.51 -9.43 -14.38
C HIS A 160 -3.09 -8.10 -13.71
N PRO A 161 -3.95 -7.44 -12.88
CA PRO A 161 -3.62 -6.15 -12.28
C PRO A 161 -2.28 -6.11 -11.54
N ILE A 162 -1.93 -7.15 -10.79
CA ILE A 162 -0.65 -7.25 -10.07
C ILE A 162 0.52 -7.36 -11.06
N GLU A 163 0.38 -8.18 -12.09
CA GLU A 163 1.39 -8.32 -13.14
C GLU A 163 1.57 -7.01 -13.91
N LYS A 164 0.47 -6.36 -14.28
CA LYS A 164 0.50 -5.04 -14.93
C LYS A 164 1.20 -3.99 -14.07
N ALA A 165 0.90 -3.96 -12.76
CA ALA A 165 1.53 -3.04 -11.82
C ALA A 165 3.05 -3.27 -11.72
N ALA A 166 3.48 -4.52 -11.66
CA ALA A 166 4.90 -4.89 -11.64
C ALA A 166 5.61 -4.49 -12.95
N ILE A 167 5.02 -4.80 -14.11
CA ILE A 167 5.59 -4.47 -15.43
C ILE A 167 5.62 -2.95 -15.64
N LEU A 168 4.57 -2.21 -15.27
CA LEU A 168 4.54 -0.74 -15.34
C LEU A 168 5.67 -0.13 -14.54
N HIS A 169 5.84 -0.57 -13.29
CA HIS A 169 6.93 -0.15 -12.42
C HIS A 169 8.30 -0.43 -13.06
N GLY A 170 8.53 -1.67 -13.49
CA GLY A 170 9.79 -2.09 -14.07
C GLY A 170 10.14 -1.32 -15.36
N LYS A 171 9.21 -1.24 -16.32
CA LYS A 171 9.41 -0.46 -17.56
C LYS A 171 9.68 1.01 -17.29
N PHE A 172 8.98 1.62 -16.33
CA PHE A 172 9.23 3.00 -15.95
C PHE A 172 10.64 3.20 -15.38
N VAL A 173 11.09 2.32 -14.47
CA VAL A 173 12.44 2.38 -13.90
C VAL A 173 13.51 2.13 -14.97
N THR A 174 13.26 1.22 -15.92
CA THR A 174 14.14 0.97 -17.07
C THR A 174 14.34 2.23 -17.93
N ILE A 175 13.28 3.01 -18.18
CA ILE A 175 13.38 4.27 -18.92
C ILE A 175 14.13 5.33 -18.10
N HIS A 176 13.91 5.36 -16.78
CA HIS A 176 14.51 6.32 -15.85
C HIS A 176 14.34 7.77 -16.31
N PRO A 177 13.09 8.25 -16.50
CA PRO A 177 12.83 9.45 -17.28
C PRO A 177 13.24 10.75 -16.60
N PHE A 178 13.52 10.76 -15.31
CA PHE A 178 13.84 11.95 -14.53
C PHE A 178 15.29 11.92 -14.02
N ILE A 179 15.78 13.06 -13.53
CA ILE A 179 17.12 13.15 -12.94
C ILE A 179 17.18 12.44 -11.59
N ASP A 180 16.13 12.58 -10.78
CA ASP A 180 15.94 11.95 -9.46
C ASP A 180 14.46 11.61 -9.25
N GLY A 181 14.11 10.89 -8.17
CA GLY A 181 12.72 10.55 -7.82
C GLY A 181 12.08 9.43 -8.65
N ASN A 182 12.83 8.77 -9.56
CA ASN A 182 12.30 7.71 -10.40
C ASN A 182 11.79 6.50 -9.59
N GLY A 183 12.54 6.03 -8.59
CA GLY A 183 12.14 4.92 -7.73
C GLY A 183 10.89 5.22 -6.92
N ARG A 184 10.82 6.40 -6.28
CA ARG A 184 9.65 6.86 -5.52
C ARG A 184 8.41 6.96 -6.41
N THR A 185 8.55 7.56 -7.59
CA THR A 185 7.47 7.66 -8.58
C THR A 185 7.03 6.29 -9.07
N ALA A 186 7.95 5.38 -9.36
CA ALA A 186 7.63 4.01 -9.81
C ALA A 186 6.81 3.25 -8.76
N ARG A 187 7.15 3.35 -7.47
CA ARG A 187 6.38 2.73 -6.38
C ARG A 187 4.99 3.34 -6.21
N LEU A 188 4.82 4.63 -6.52
CA LEU A 188 3.49 5.25 -6.58
C LEU A 188 2.69 4.71 -7.78
N LEU A 189 3.29 4.58 -8.96
CA LEU A 189 2.63 4.03 -10.16
C LEU A 189 2.20 2.57 -9.98
N LEU A 190 3.03 1.77 -9.32
CA LEU A 190 2.69 0.41 -8.94
C LEU A 190 1.42 0.37 -8.09
N ASN A 191 1.38 1.17 -7.03
CA ASN A 191 0.22 1.23 -6.15
C ASN A 191 -1.01 1.90 -6.80
N PHE A 192 -0.81 2.85 -7.73
CA PHE A 192 -1.90 3.36 -8.56
C PHE A 192 -2.62 2.22 -9.30
N GLU A 193 -1.87 1.36 -9.98
CA GLU A 193 -2.47 0.26 -10.75
C GLU A 193 -3.15 -0.77 -9.83
N LEU A 194 -2.56 -1.09 -8.68
CA LEU A 194 -3.17 -1.97 -7.69
C LEU A 194 -4.49 -1.39 -7.17
N MET A 195 -4.48 -0.15 -6.68
CA MET A 195 -5.64 0.50 -6.07
C MET A 195 -6.76 0.75 -7.09
N LYS A 196 -6.43 1.14 -8.32
CA LYS A 196 -7.39 1.29 -9.43
C LYS A 196 -8.17 -0.01 -9.68
N ASN A 197 -7.55 -1.15 -9.46
CA ASN A 197 -8.16 -2.48 -9.61
C ASN A 197 -8.65 -3.07 -8.28
N ASN A 198 -8.84 -2.24 -7.26
CA ASN A 198 -9.35 -2.61 -5.94
C ASN A 198 -8.48 -3.64 -5.19
N TYR A 199 -7.18 -3.65 -5.42
CA TYR A 199 -6.20 -4.26 -4.53
C TYR A 199 -5.74 -3.24 -3.49
N PRO A 200 -5.46 -3.65 -2.24
CA PRO A 200 -4.90 -2.74 -1.26
C PRO A 200 -3.49 -2.31 -1.69
N PRO A 201 -3.08 -1.06 -1.40
CA PRO A 201 -1.71 -0.63 -1.66
C PRO A 201 -0.72 -1.39 -0.80
N ILE A 202 0.43 -1.71 -1.39
CA ILE A 202 1.52 -2.42 -0.73
C ILE A 202 2.65 -1.48 -0.34
N ILE A 203 3.44 -1.92 0.63
CA ILE A 203 4.68 -1.26 1.05
C ILE A 203 5.83 -2.23 0.78
N ILE A 204 6.85 -1.77 0.05
CA ILE A 204 8.14 -2.42 -0.03
C ILE A 204 8.96 -1.86 1.12
N GLU A 205 9.36 -2.70 2.05
CA GLU A 205 10.03 -2.28 3.27
C GLU A 205 11.53 -2.00 3.02
N VAL A 206 12.12 -1.09 3.80
CA VAL A 206 13.55 -0.74 3.68
C VAL A 206 14.43 -1.99 3.86
N GLU A 207 14.02 -2.90 4.73
CA GLU A 207 14.69 -4.16 5.03
C GLU A 207 14.70 -5.13 3.83
N GLU A 208 13.77 -4.96 2.89
CA GLU A 208 13.65 -5.76 1.67
C GLU A 208 14.37 -5.13 0.47
N ARG A 209 15.06 -4.01 0.67
CA ARG A 209 15.70 -3.20 -0.38
C ARG A 209 16.53 -4.04 -1.34
N ASP A 210 17.36 -4.92 -0.83
CA ASP A 210 18.24 -5.72 -1.66
C ASP A 210 17.46 -6.73 -2.54
N LYS A 211 16.48 -7.43 -1.98
CA LYS A 211 15.59 -8.33 -2.73
C LYS A 211 14.81 -7.59 -3.83
N TYR A 212 14.33 -6.40 -3.48
CA TYR A 212 13.61 -5.53 -4.42
C TYR A 212 14.49 -5.13 -5.60
N PHE A 213 15.73 -4.69 -5.36
CA PHE A 213 16.65 -4.31 -6.43
C PHE A 213 17.14 -5.52 -7.23
N ASP A 214 17.38 -6.65 -6.61
CA ASP A 214 17.77 -7.89 -7.31
C ASP A 214 16.68 -8.35 -8.29
N ALA A 215 15.42 -8.30 -7.87
CA ALA A 215 14.27 -8.65 -8.71
C ALA A 215 14.10 -7.67 -9.88
N LEU A 216 14.30 -6.37 -9.64
CA LEU A 216 14.27 -5.33 -10.68
C LEU A 216 15.43 -5.49 -11.67
N GLU A 217 16.63 -5.74 -11.18
CA GLU A 217 17.81 -5.91 -12.03
C GLU A 217 17.65 -7.11 -12.96
N ALA A 218 17.09 -8.21 -12.47
CA ALA A 218 16.78 -9.37 -13.30
C ALA A 218 15.83 -9.00 -14.46
N GLY A 219 14.77 -8.23 -14.20
CA GLY A 219 13.85 -7.74 -15.22
C GLY A 219 14.51 -6.76 -16.20
N ASN A 220 15.31 -5.83 -15.69
CA ASN A 220 16.02 -4.85 -16.51
C ASN A 220 17.00 -5.49 -17.53
N VAL A 221 17.64 -6.58 -17.14
CA VAL A 221 18.63 -7.27 -17.99
C VAL A 221 17.96 -8.19 -19.01
N SER A 222 16.88 -8.87 -18.63
CA SER A 222 16.25 -9.93 -19.44
C SER A 222 14.97 -9.51 -20.17
N ASP A 223 14.39 -8.36 -19.82
CA ASP A 223 12.99 -7.96 -20.18
C ASP A 223 11.95 -9.03 -19.78
N ASP A 224 12.29 -9.84 -18.75
CA ASP A 224 11.41 -10.82 -18.13
C ASP A 224 11.10 -10.38 -16.70
N TRP A 225 9.85 -10.02 -16.47
CA TRP A 225 9.40 -9.44 -15.20
C TRP A 225 8.79 -10.46 -14.24
N ASP A 226 8.85 -11.76 -14.54
CA ASP A 226 8.22 -12.81 -13.73
C ASP A 226 8.74 -12.80 -12.29
N LEU A 227 10.06 -12.66 -12.08
CA LEU A 227 10.65 -12.61 -10.74
C LEU A 227 10.16 -11.40 -9.93
N PHE A 228 10.11 -10.24 -10.58
CA PHE A 228 9.60 -9.02 -9.91
C PHE A 228 8.08 -9.11 -9.68
N THR A 229 7.34 -9.70 -10.60
CA THR A 229 5.90 -9.94 -10.45
C THR A 229 5.60 -10.88 -9.27
N GLU A 230 6.38 -11.96 -9.09
CA GLU A 230 6.23 -12.85 -7.92
C GLU A 230 6.55 -12.12 -6.61
N PHE A 231 7.58 -11.27 -6.58
CA PHE A 231 7.88 -10.43 -5.42
C PHE A 231 6.70 -9.51 -5.08
N ILE A 232 6.13 -8.81 -6.06
CA ILE A 232 4.96 -7.93 -5.85
C ILE A 232 3.73 -8.73 -5.44
N LYS A 233 3.49 -9.90 -6.04
CA LYS A 233 2.38 -10.79 -5.67
C LYS A 233 2.47 -11.21 -4.22
N GLN A 234 3.66 -11.62 -3.75
CA GLN A 234 3.89 -11.95 -2.34
C GLN A 234 3.55 -10.77 -1.43
N LYS A 235 3.99 -9.55 -1.76
CA LYS A 235 3.64 -8.34 -0.97
C LYS A 235 2.13 -8.05 -0.96
N CYS A 236 1.44 -8.31 -2.07
CA CYS A 236 -0.01 -8.20 -2.12
C CYS A 236 -0.70 -9.24 -1.24
N GLU A 237 -0.22 -10.50 -1.24
CA GLU A 237 -0.76 -11.55 -0.38
C GLU A 237 -0.58 -11.21 1.11
N GLU A 238 0.61 -10.83 1.53
CA GLU A 238 0.92 -10.40 2.89
C GLU A 238 -0.01 -9.24 3.33
N ARG A 239 -0.20 -8.26 2.46
CA ARG A 239 -1.06 -7.11 2.74
C ARG A 239 -2.53 -7.48 2.86
N ILE A 240 -3.04 -8.33 1.97
CA ILE A 240 -4.43 -8.79 1.99
C ILE A 240 -4.69 -9.65 3.23
N ASP A 241 -3.77 -10.55 3.59
CA ASP A 241 -3.89 -11.39 4.78
C ASP A 241 -3.93 -10.53 6.05
N PHE A 242 -3.01 -9.58 6.20
CA PHE A 242 -3.03 -8.61 7.30
C PHE A 242 -4.36 -7.85 7.39
N MET A 243 -4.87 -7.36 6.25
CA MET A 243 -6.13 -6.60 6.24
C MET A 243 -7.35 -7.46 6.52
N ASN A 244 -7.35 -8.74 6.12
CA ASN A 244 -8.40 -9.69 6.46
C ASN A 244 -8.41 -10.01 7.96
N GLU A 245 -7.26 -10.29 8.55
CA GLU A 245 -7.12 -10.53 10.00
C GLU A 245 -7.57 -9.30 10.82
N PHE A 246 -7.14 -8.11 10.38
CA PHE A 246 -7.56 -6.86 11.02
C PHE A 246 -9.08 -6.66 10.97
N LYS A 247 -9.72 -6.92 9.82
CA LYS A 247 -11.17 -6.81 9.67
C LYS A 247 -11.93 -7.82 10.51
N ILE A 248 -11.45 -9.06 10.59
CA ILE A 248 -12.03 -10.10 11.45
C ILE A 248 -11.95 -9.68 12.91
N SER A 249 -10.79 -9.20 13.36
CA SER A 249 -10.59 -8.71 14.72
C SER A 249 -11.52 -7.54 15.08
N GLU A 250 -11.68 -6.60 14.15
CA GLU A 250 -12.59 -5.45 14.34
C GLU A 250 -14.06 -5.87 14.40
N LEU A 251 -14.49 -6.82 13.56
CA LEU A 251 -15.84 -7.37 13.62
C LEU A 251 -16.09 -8.07 14.94
N LYS A 252 -15.14 -8.87 15.39
CA LYS A 252 -15.22 -9.57 16.67
C LYS A 252 -15.32 -8.59 17.83
N SER A 253 -14.53 -7.51 17.79
CA SER A 253 -14.58 -6.45 18.79
C SER A 253 -15.93 -5.72 18.83
N ARG A 254 -16.55 -5.47 17.67
CA ARG A 254 -17.89 -4.83 17.61
C ARG A 254 -18.96 -5.75 18.19
N LYS A 255 -18.96 -7.03 17.80
CA LYS A 255 -19.90 -8.01 18.34
C LYS A 255 -19.74 -8.16 19.86
N TRP A 256 -18.49 -8.14 20.35
CA TRP A 256 -18.21 -8.16 21.79
C TRP A 256 -18.87 -6.98 22.52
N ASN A 257 -18.75 -5.77 21.98
CA ASN A 257 -19.37 -4.59 22.60
C ASN A 257 -20.90 -4.63 22.51
N ASP A 258 -21.46 -5.07 21.38
CA ASP A 258 -22.91 -5.25 21.21
C ASP A 258 -23.48 -6.23 22.23
N PHE A 259 -22.87 -7.41 22.38
CA PHE A 259 -23.26 -8.40 23.37
C PHE A 259 -23.09 -7.89 24.81
N LYS A 260 -22.05 -7.10 25.08
CA LYS A 260 -21.86 -6.45 26.37
C LYS A 260 -22.97 -5.45 26.71
N GLU A 261 -23.45 -4.69 25.75
CA GLU A 261 -24.60 -3.77 25.90
C GLU A 261 -25.88 -4.58 26.13
N ARG A 262 -26.16 -5.61 25.35
CA ARG A 262 -27.32 -6.50 25.50
C ARG A 262 -27.33 -7.20 26.88
N LEU A 263 -26.22 -7.66 27.36
CA LEU A 263 -26.10 -8.26 28.71
C LEU A 263 -26.38 -7.25 29.85
N GLN A 264 -26.32 -5.94 29.59
CA GLN A 264 -26.69 -4.91 30.57
C GLN A 264 -28.17 -4.53 30.50
N ASP A 265 -28.88 -4.91 29.44
CA ASP A 265 -30.31 -4.67 29.28
C ASP A 265 -31.11 -5.66 30.12
N PRO A 266 -31.92 -5.17 31.11
CA PRO A 266 -32.70 -6.07 31.98
C PRO A 266 -33.85 -6.77 31.24
N ASP A 267 -34.23 -6.30 30.07
CA ASP A 267 -35.34 -6.83 29.27
C ASP A 267 -34.91 -7.96 28.34
N GLU A 268 -33.58 -8.18 28.15
CA GLU A 268 -33.04 -9.27 27.33
C GLU A 268 -32.72 -10.54 28.18
N GLU A 269 -33.03 -11.71 27.63
CA GLU A 269 -32.74 -12.99 28.29
C GLU A 269 -31.30 -13.43 28.04
N ILE A 270 -30.56 -13.74 29.12
CA ILE A 270 -29.13 -14.10 29.05
C ILE A 270 -28.90 -15.36 28.20
N GLU A 271 -29.81 -16.34 28.31
CA GLU A 271 -29.73 -17.57 27.55
C GLU A 271 -29.77 -17.37 26.04
N GLU A 272 -30.59 -16.42 25.53
CA GLU A 272 -30.65 -16.07 24.11
C GLU A 272 -29.36 -15.37 23.66
N ILE A 273 -28.86 -14.42 24.47
CA ILE A 273 -27.61 -13.71 24.16
C ILE A 273 -26.44 -14.69 24.11
N VAL A 274 -26.34 -15.62 25.08
CA VAL A 274 -25.27 -16.63 25.12
C VAL A 274 -25.35 -17.58 23.91
N GLU A 275 -26.53 -17.95 23.46
CA GLU A 275 -26.69 -18.78 22.27
C GLU A 275 -26.20 -18.05 21.01
N ASP A 276 -26.58 -16.76 20.82
CA ASP A 276 -26.12 -15.91 19.73
C ASP A 276 -24.58 -15.75 19.74
N MET A 277 -23.95 -15.73 20.92
CA MET A 277 -22.50 -15.58 21.05
C MET A 277 -21.71 -16.81 20.60
N LYS A 278 -22.28 -18.02 20.66
CA LYS A 278 -21.57 -19.27 20.35
C LYS A 278 -21.07 -19.36 18.91
N ASP A 279 -21.69 -18.65 17.98
CA ASP A 279 -21.26 -18.60 16.59
C ASP A 279 -19.95 -17.82 16.37
N ASP A 280 -19.63 -16.89 17.28
CA ASP A 280 -18.54 -15.93 17.11
C ASP A 280 -17.45 -16.02 18.19
N PHE A 281 -17.76 -16.63 19.36
CA PHE A 281 -16.90 -16.63 20.55
C PHE A 281 -16.77 -18.03 21.15
N THR A 282 -15.60 -18.27 21.74
CA THR A 282 -15.33 -19.49 22.50
C THR A 282 -16.05 -19.48 23.87
N GLU A 283 -16.29 -20.63 24.45
CA GLU A 283 -16.88 -20.75 25.80
C GLU A 283 -16.14 -19.89 26.85
N HIS A 284 -14.81 -19.88 26.79
CA HIS A 284 -13.98 -19.08 27.69
C HIS A 284 -14.19 -17.57 27.51
N GLU A 285 -14.32 -17.08 26.25
CA GLU A 285 -14.60 -15.67 25.96
C GLU A 285 -16.00 -15.29 26.46
N ILE A 286 -16.99 -16.17 26.32
CA ILE A 286 -18.36 -15.96 26.83
C ILE A 286 -18.36 -15.86 28.34
N GLU A 287 -17.68 -16.79 29.03
CA GLU A 287 -17.55 -16.76 30.49
C GLU A 287 -16.88 -15.47 30.97
N LEU A 288 -15.85 -15.00 30.27
CA LEU A 288 -15.18 -13.75 30.58
C LEU A 288 -16.14 -12.55 30.49
N LEU A 289 -16.95 -12.48 29.42
CA LEU A 289 -17.90 -11.39 29.24
C LEU A 289 -19.02 -11.38 30.29
N LEU A 290 -19.56 -12.56 30.64
CA LEU A 290 -20.54 -12.73 31.72
C LEU A 290 -19.96 -12.25 33.05
N SER A 291 -18.73 -12.57 33.33
CA SER A 291 -18.01 -12.15 34.55
C SER A 291 -17.80 -10.61 34.55
N GLU A 292 -17.40 -9.99 33.45
CA GLU A 292 -17.23 -8.54 33.34
C GLU A 292 -18.55 -7.77 33.52
N THR A 293 -19.66 -8.34 33.10
CA THR A 293 -21.01 -7.70 33.19
C THR A 293 -21.72 -8.01 34.51
N GLY A 294 -21.14 -8.83 35.36
CA GLY A 294 -21.73 -9.23 36.67
C GLY A 294 -22.88 -10.24 36.58
N ARG A 295 -23.09 -10.82 35.38
CA ARG A 295 -24.18 -11.79 35.11
C ARG A 295 -23.79 -13.25 35.29
N ASP A 296 -22.58 -13.53 35.76
CA ASP A 296 -22.03 -14.90 35.98
C ASP A 296 -22.86 -15.77 36.98
N ASN A 297 -23.59 -15.14 37.88
CA ASN A 297 -24.38 -15.87 38.86
C ASN A 297 -25.80 -16.27 38.41
N ASP A 298 -26.33 -15.62 37.37
CA ASP A 298 -27.71 -15.89 36.91
C ASP A 298 -27.81 -17.19 36.09
N THR A 299 -26.75 -17.56 35.38
CA THR A 299 -26.65 -18.84 34.63
C THR A 299 -26.48 -20.07 35.52
N LYS A 300 -25.83 -19.95 36.68
CA LYS A 300 -25.60 -21.08 37.62
C LYS A 300 -26.83 -21.43 38.45
N THR A 301 -27.83 -20.58 38.55
CA THR A 301 -29.01 -20.77 39.39
C THR A 301 -30.16 -21.50 38.67
N LYS A 302 -30.17 -21.58 37.34
CA LYS A 302 -31.23 -22.24 36.56
C LYS A 302 -30.90 -23.66 36.07
N VAL A 303 -29.69 -24.17 36.32
CA VAL A 303 -29.26 -25.53 35.96
C VAL A 303 -29.22 -26.45 37.18
N ARG A 304 -30.13 -26.26 38.16
CA ARG A 304 -30.39 -27.20 39.25
C ARG A 304 -31.83 -27.66 39.27
#